data_2902687bf9e427e07700c9683a1b4922
#
_entry.id   2902687bf9e427e07700c9683a1b4922
#
_cell.length_a   1.000
_cell.length_b   1.000
_cell.length_c   1.000
_cell.angle_alpha   90.00
_cell.angle_beta   90.00
_cell.angle_gamma   90.00
#
_symmetry.space_group_name_H-M   'P 1'
#
loop_
_entity.id
_entity.type
_entity.pdbx_description
1 polymer ?
#
loop_
_entity_poly.entity_id
_entity_poly.type
_entity_poly.pdbx_seq_one_letter_code
_entity_poly.pdbx_strand_id
1 'polypeptide(L)'
;MKTSDLLPSLLSAVWEASACCEAIASEFQDRDHQIKSDLSPVTIADYASQALILHRLRELTPDIGIVAEEGSEGLRNDPDLVERIASFTRRFETKVNADTLLELLDRGSHEGGTGTFWTLDPIDGTKGYLRGGQYAVALALIEMGSPALGVLGCPRYELEKGFTGVVFSGGEGIPAQVWTSESTTPRKIQSCAEMEVSRARLCESVESAHTAHDLSAKVIKSLEISDDILRMDSQAKYASVAHGAAALYLRLPVKKGYREKIWDHAAGLAVIEAAGGRVTDLNGKNLDFSQGKTLRGNRGVIASNGTLHHAALAALLANTPEASRWE
;
A
#
# COMPACT_ATOMS: atom_id res chain seq x y z
N MET A 1 -5.13 -5.06 24.66
CA MET A 1 -4.24 -3.94 24.23
C MET A 1 -5.01 -3.11 23.21
N LYS A 2 -5.01 -1.79 23.31
CA LYS A 2 -5.71 -0.96 22.31
C LYS A 2 -4.86 -0.90 21.05
N THR A 3 -5.49 -0.88 19.88
CA THR A 3 -4.80 -0.77 18.58
C THR A 3 -3.87 0.44 18.51
N SER A 4 -4.26 1.56 19.13
CA SER A 4 -3.43 2.76 19.26
C SER A 4 -2.11 2.54 19.99
N ASP A 5 -2.05 1.58 20.92
CA ASP A 5 -0.84 1.31 21.72
C ASP A 5 0.25 0.59 20.89
N LEU A 6 -0.15 -0.07 19.80
CA LEU A 6 0.75 -0.72 18.85
C LEU A 6 1.44 0.26 17.90
N LEU A 7 0.82 1.42 17.64
CA LEU A 7 1.22 2.32 16.57
C LEU A 7 2.71 2.72 16.61
N PRO A 8 3.32 3.11 17.74
CA PRO A 8 4.74 3.49 17.76
C PRO A 8 5.68 2.37 17.28
N SER A 9 5.40 1.13 17.71
CA SER A 9 6.21 -0.03 17.31
C SER A 9 6.00 -0.41 15.84
N LEU A 10 4.78 -0.26 15.32
CA LEU A 10 4.47 -0.52 13.91
C LEU A 10 5.08 0.53 12.98
N LEU A 11 5.09 1.79 13.40
CA LEU A 11 5.77 2.86 12.68
C LEU A 11 7.27 2.58 12.57
N SER A 12 7.91 2.17 13.68
CA SER A 12 9.34 1.78 13.68
C SER A 12 9.58 0.63 12.72
N ALA A 13 8.74 -0.43 12.76
CA ALA A 13 8.88 -1.59 11.90
C ALA A 13 8.77 -1.23 10.40
N VAL A 14 7.76 -0.43 10.04
CA VAL A 14 7.56 0.01 8.65
C VAL A 14 8.69 0.94 8.20
N TRP A 15 9.21 1.77 9.10
CA TRP A 15 10.36 2.63 8.83
C TRP A 15 11.63 1.82 8.58
N GLU A 16 11.93 0.85 9.45
CA GLU A 16 13.07 -0.05 9.32
C GLU A 16 13.00 -0.88 8.04
N ALA A 17 11.82 -1.44 7.70
CA ALA A 17 11.58 -2.16 6.46
C ALA A 17 11.79 -1.27 5.22
N SER A 18 11.29 -0.03 5.25
CA SER A 18 11.51 0.95 4.20
C SER A 18 12.98 1.29 4.01
N ALA A 19 13.71 1.50 5.11
CA ALA A 19 15.15 1.77 5.07
C ALA A 19 15.94 0.57 4.55
N CYS A 20 15.52 -0.66 4.86
CA CYS A 20 16.12 -1.88 4.30
C CYS A 20 15.93 -1.96 2.79
N CYS A 21 14.74 -1.66 2.28
CA CYS A 21 14.46 -1.60 0.84
C CYS A 21 15.35 -0.57 0.13
N GLU A 22 15.52 0.63 0.69
CA GLU A 22 16.39 1.67 0.11
C GLU A 22 17.88 1.27 0.16
N ALA A 23 18.33 0.61 1.23
CA ALA A 23 19.70 0.10 1.30
C ALA A 23 19.98 -0.96 0.22
N ILE A 24 19.02 -1.85 -0.02
CA ILE A 24 19.09 -2.86 -1.09
C ILE A 24 19.12 -2.17 -2.45
N ALA A 25 18.20 -1.24 -2.73
CA ALA A 25 18.15 -0.50 -4.00
C ALA A 25 19.48 0.20 -4.30
N SER A 26 20.06 0.88 -3.32
CA SER A 26 21.34 1.58 -3.46
C SER A 26 22.50 0.61 -3.78
N GLU A 27 22.60 -0.50 -3.07
CA GLU A 27 23.68 -1.47 -3.26
C GLU A 27 23.63 -2.15 -4.64
N PHE A 28 22.44 -2.32 -5.21
CA PHE A 28 22.28 -2.87 -6.55
C PHE A 28 22.55 -1.84 -7.67
N GLN A 29 22.25 -0.57 -7.47
CA GLN A 29 22.62 0.50 -8.42
C GLN A 29 24.13 0.66 -8.57
N ASP A 30 24.87 0.53 -7.46
CA ASP A 30 26.34 0.64 -7.46
C ASP A 30 27.04 -0.55 -8.16
N ARG A 31 26.35 -1.68 -8.34
CA ARG A 31 26.92 -2.93 -8.87
C ARG A 31 26.55 -3.24 -10.32
N ASP A 32 25.97 -2.32 -11.06
CA ASP A 32 25.37 -2.52 -12.40
C ASP A 32 26.29 -3.09 -13.50
N HIS A 33 27.56 -3.39 -13.21
CA HIS A 33 28.51 -3.96 -14.17
C HIS A 33 28.95 -5.40 -13.90
N GLN A 34 28.50 -6.09 -12.84
CA GLN A 34 29.09 -7.40 -12.49
C GLN A 34 28.13 -8.52 -12.07
N ILE A 35 26.81 -8.33 -11.97
CA ILE A 35 25.93 -9.39 -11.48
C ILE A 35 25.15 -10.06 -12.61
N LYS A 36 25.72 -11.16 -13.14
CA LYS A 36 24.98 -12.24 -13.77
C LYS A 36 24.38 -13.10 -12.65
N SER A 37 23.27 -12.71 -12.07
CA SER A 37 22.46 -13.61 -11.25
C SER A 37 21.01 -13.36 -11.54
N ASP A 38 20.22 -14.41 -11.70
CA ASP A 38 18.78 -14.39 -11.95
C ASP A 38 17.95 -13.81 -10.76
N LEU A 39 18.63 -13.25 -9.74
CA LEU A 39 18.03 -12.69 -8.55
C LEU A 39 17.78 -11.19 -8.74
N SER A 40 16.51 -10.85 -8.90
CA SER A 40 16.08 -9.45 -8.95
C SER A 40 16.31 -8.75 -7.60
N PRO A 41 16.80 -7.49 -7.58
CA PRO A 41 16.86 -6.69 -6.34
C PRO A 41 15.51 -6.58 -5.64
N VAL A 42 14.41 -6.59 -6.38
CA VAL A 42 13.07 -6.56 -5.84
C VAL A 42 12.78 -7.82 -5.01
N THR A 43 13.09 -9.01 -5.50
CA THR A 43 12.87 -10.27 -4.77
C THR A 43 13.55 -10.24 -3.39
N ILE A 44 14.79 -9.76 -3.30
CA ILE A 44 15.52 -9.66 -2.02
C ILE A 44 14.86 -8.63 -1.10
N ALA A 45 14.43 -7.49 -1.65
CA ALA A 45 13.84 -6.42 -0.88
C ALA A 45 12.44 -6.78 -0.35
N ASP A 46 11.61 -7.48 -1.15
CA ASP A 46 10.31 -7.98 -0.74
C ASP A 46 10.43 -8.91 0.48
N TYR A 47 11.27 -9.94 0.38
CA TYR A 47 11.47 -10.87 1.49
C TYR A 47 12.11 -10.23 2.71
N ALA A 48 13.08 -9.35 2.53
CA ALA A 48 13.75 -8.66 3.64
C ALA A 48 12.79 -7.73 4.39
N SER A 49 12.02 -6.91 3.66
CA SER A 49 10.98 -6.04 4.20
C SER A 49 9.93 -6.85 4.96
N GLN A 50 9.40 -7.90 4.33
CA GLN A 50 8.40 -8.77 4.95
C GLN A 50 8.92 -9.41 6.23
N ALA A 51 10.13 -9.97 6.23
CA ALA A 51 10.70 -10.64 7.39
C ALA A 51 10.88 -9.71 8.59
N LEU A 52 11.31 -8.47 8.38
CA LEU A 52 11.45 -7.46 9.43
C LEU A 52 10.09 -7.15 10.09
N ILE A 53 9.05 -6.94 9.29
CA ILE A 53 7.70 -6.65 9.79
C ILE A 53 7.13 -7.87 10.50
N LEU A 54 7.25 -9.08 9.92
CA LEU A 54 6.77 -10.32 10.53
C LEU A 54 7.47 -10.61 11.86
N HIS A 55 8.77 -10.30 11.98
CA HIS A 55 9.49 -10.41 13.25
C HIS A 55 8.86 -9.49 14.31
N ARG A 56 8.60 -8.23 13.97
CA ARG A 56 7.99 -7.28 14.89
C ARG A 56 6.57 -7.69 15.28
N LEU A 57 5.75 -8.14 14.33
CA LEU A 57 4.40 -8.62 14.61
C LEU A 57 4.39 -9.87 15.49
N ARG A 58 5.38 -10.78 15.35
CA ARG A 58 5.55 -11.92 16.23
C ARG A 58 5.75 -11.51 17.69
N GLU A 59 6.49 -10.42 17.93
CA GLU A 59 6.71 -9.90 19.28
C GLU A 59 5.49 -9.16 19.84
N LEU A 60 4.78 -8.38 19.00
CA LEU A 60 3.66 -7.53 19.42
C LEU A 60 2.34 -8.27 19.55
N THR A 61 2.06 -9.15 18.60
CA THR A 61 0.75 -9.81 18.42
C THR A 61 0.94 -11.27 17.99
N PRO A 62 1.57 -12.13 18.82
CA PRO A 62 1.95 -13.50 18.43
C PRO A 62 0.78 -14.38 17.98
N ASP A 63 -0.42 -14.12 18.50
CA ASP A 63 -1.62 -14.92 18.26
C ASP A 63 -2.48 -14.41 17.08
N ILE A 64 -2.13 -13.26 16.49
CA ILE A 64 -2.87 -12.71 15.35
C ILE A 64 -2.29 -13.26 14.05
N GLY A 65 -3.15 -13.86 13.20
CA GLY A 65 -2.79 -14.36 11.87
C GLY A 65 -2.33 -13.24 10.94
N ILE A 66 -1.49 -13.58 9.96
CA ILE A 66 -0.95 -12.60 9.01
C ILE A 66 -1.15 -13.10 7.58
N VAL A 67 -1.77 -12.28 6.75
CA VAL A 67 -1.89 -12.47 5.29
C VAL A 67 -0.84 -11.60 4.63
N ALA A 68 0.27 -12.19 4.23
CA ALA A 68 1.34 -11.50 3.52
C ALA A 68 1.39 -11.91 2.05
N GLU A 69 1.98 -11.07 1.21
CA GLU A 69 2.10 -11.31 -0.22
C GLU A 69 3.07 -12.45 -0.52
N GLU A 70 4.25 -12.44 0.12
CA GLU A 70 5.34 -13.36 -0.17
C GLU A 70 5.28 -14.63 0.68
N GLY A 71 5.42 -15.78 0.02
CA GLY A 71 5.52 -17.10 0.65
C GLY A 71 6.95 -17.60 0.71
N SER A 72 7.24 -18.55 1.62
CA SER A 72 8.59 -19.14 1.78
C SER A 72 8.94 -20.20 0.73
N GLU A 73 7.97 -20.69 -0.05
CA GLU A 73 8.13 -21.89 -0.91
C GLU A 73 9.26 -21.71 -1.93
N GLY A 74 9.36 -20.53 -2.54
CA GLY A 74 10.41 -20.22 -3.53
C GLY A 74 11.83 -20.20 -2.96
N LEU A 75 11.96 -19.95 -1.65
CA LEU A 75 13.25 -19.82 -0.97
C LEU A 75 13.80 -21.15 -0.44
N ARG A 76 12.94 -22.16 -0.19
CA ARG A 76 13.33 -23.39 0.47
C ARG A 76 14.43 -24.17 -0.26
N ASN A 77 14.53 -24.01 -1.57
CA ASN A 77 15.51 -24.70 -2.41
C ASN A 77 16.69 -23.79 -2.82
N ASP A 78 16.78 -22.59 -2.26
CA ASP A 78 17.83 -21.61 -2.58
C ASP A 78 18.48 -21.04 -1.30
N PRO A 79 19.39 -21.79 -0.67
CA PRO A 79 20.07 -21.37 0.55
C PRO A 79 20.95 -20.12 0.35
N ASP A 80 21.47 -19.89 -0.86
CA ASP A 80 22.29 -18.72 -1.15
C ASP A 80 21.42 -17.45 -1.15
N LEU A 81 20.21 -17.54 -1.71
CA LEU A 81 19.24 -16.44 -1.64
C LEU A 81 18.79 -16.18 -0.20
N VAL A 82 18.50 -17.23 0.57
CA VAL A 82 18.14 -17.14 2.01
C VAL A 82 19.23 -16.38 2.77
N GLU A 83 20.50 -16.77 2.64
CA GLU A 83 21.61 -16.11 3.34
C GLU A 83 21.78 -14.65 2.87
N ARG A 84 21.58 -14.39 1.60
CA ARG A 84 21.66 -13.04 1.05
C ARG A 84 20.56 -12.13 1.62
N ILE A 85 19.33 -12.57 1.68
CA ILE A 85 18.22 -11.85 2.33
C ILE A 85 18.56 -11.63 3.80
N ALA A 86 18.98 -12.68 4.52
CA ALA A 86 19.35 -12.61 5.92
C ALA A 86 20.51 -11.63 6.18
N SER A 87 21.45 -11.48 5.25
CA SER A 87 22.55 -10.52 5.37
C SER A 87 22.06 -9.06 5.38
N PHE A 88 21.02 -8.74 4.62
CA PHE A 88 20.40 -7.42 4.63
C PHE A 88 19.57 -7.20 5.90
N THR A 89 18.73 -8.15 6.26
CA THR A 89 17.86 -8.02 7.45
C THR A 89 18.65 -7.87 8.75
N ARG A 90 19.79 -8.57 8.90
CA ARG A 90 20.65 -8.46 10.09
C ARG A 90 21.23 -7.07 10.35
N ARG A 91 21.25 -6.20 9.34
CA ARG A 91 21.69 -4.80 9.51
C ARG A 91 20.66 -3.97 10.30
N PHE A 92 19.41 -4.41 10.32
CA PHE A 92 18.27 -3.75 10.95
C PHE A 92 17.79 -4.51 12.19
N GLU A 93 17.73 -5.84 12.13
CA GLU A 93 17.33 -6.71 13.24
C GLU A 93 18.18 -7.97 13.26
N THR A 94 19.04 -8.07 14.26
CA THR A 94 20.02 -9.17 14.37
C THR A 94 19.40 -10.54 14.60
N LYS A 95 18.17 -10.59 15.13
CA LYS A 95 17.42 -11.83 15.36
C LYS A 95 16.84 -12.42 14.08
N VAL A 96 16.77 -11.65 12.99
CA VAL A 96 16.34 -12.13 11.67
C VAL A 96 17.56 -12.61 10.90
N ASN A 97 17.75 -13.91 10.84
CA ASN A 97 18.88 -14.59 10.20
C ASN A 97 18.40 -15.73 9.31
N ALA A 98 19.30 -16.44 8.63
CA ALA A 98 18.95 -17.53 7.71
C ALA A 98 18.11 -18.63 8.38
N ASP A 99 18.38 -18.99 9.63
CA ASP A 99 17.67 -20.05 10.34
C ASP A 99 16.22 -19.64 10.68
N THR A 100 15.99 -18.34 10.98
CA THR A 100 14.67 -17.83 11.35
C THR A 100 13.86 -17.26 10.20
N LEU A 101 14.49 -16.96 9.06
CA LEU A 101 13.85 -16.28 7.92
C LEU A 101 12.65 -17.06 7.37
N LEU A 102 12.83 -18.35 7.07
CA LEU A 102 11.76 -19.17 6.50
C LEU A 102 10.59 -19.32 7.48
N GLU A 103 10.87 -19.56 8.77
CA GLU A 103 9.86 -19.61 9.82
C GLU A 103 9.04 -18.32 9.92
N LEU A 104 9.72 -17.16 9.83
CA LEU A 104 9.05 -15.87 9.82
C LEU A 104 8.13 -15.71 8.62
N LEU A 105 8.62 -16.01 7.41
CA LEU A 105 7.83 -15.92 6.19
C LEU A 105 6.59 -16.83 6.20
N ASP A 106 6.72 -18.05 6.77
CA ASP A 106 5.60 -18.98 6.93
C ASP A 106 4.46 -18.40 7.79
N ARG A 107 4.74 -17.48 8.71
CA ARG A 107 3.71 -16.78 9.48
C ARG A 107 2.80 -15.90 8.62
N GLY A 108 3.24 -15.52 7.42
CA GLY A 108 2.47 -14.75 6.44
C GLY A 108 1.39 -15.55 5.70
N SER A 109 1.22 -16.84 6.01
CA SER A 109 0.38 -17.78 5.24
C SER A 109 -1.10 -17.83 5.65
N HIS A 110 -1.57 -16.95 6.54
CA HIS A 110 -2.97 -16.91 6.95
C HIS A 110 -3.90 -16.65 5.75
N GLU A 111 -5.08 -17.27 5.75
CA GLU A 111 -6.02 -17.19 4.60
C GLU A 111 -6.98 -15.98 4.66
N GLY A 112 -6.91 -15.16 5.70
CA GLY A 112 -7.86 -14.08 5.94
C GLY A 112 -9.21 -14.59 6.48
N GLY A 113 -10.26 -13.82 6.30
CA GLY A 113 -11.61 -14.18 6.72
C GLY A 113 -12.28 -13.11 7.60
N THR A 114 -13.26 -13.53 8.42
CA THR A 114 -14.08 -12.60 9.23
C THR A 114 -13.45 -12.19 10.56
N GLY A 115 -12.32 -12.80 10.94
CA GLY A 115 -11.65 -12.54 12.22
C GLY A 115 -10.75 -11.30 12.18
N THR A 116 -9.87 -11.24 13.21
CA THR A 116 -8.81 -10.23 13.27
C THR A 116 -7.53 -10.82 12.68
N PHE A 117 -6.91 -10.12 11.73
CA PHE A 117 -5.65 -10.53 11.13
C PHE A 117 -4.91 -9.31 10.54
N TRP A 118 -3.58 -9.45 10.43
CA TRP A 118 -2.75 -8.49 9.70
C TRP A 118 -2.73 -8.79 8.20
N THR A 119 -2.64 -7.77 7.38
CA THR A 119 -2.28 -7.92 5.96
C THR A 119 -1.09 -7.04 5.62
N LEU A 120 -0.18 -7.57 4.80
CA LEU A 120 1.11 -6.96 4.49
C LEU A 120 1.44 -7.09 3.01
N ASP A 121 1.74 -5.96 2.39
CA ASP A 121 2.46 -5.88 1.12
C ASP A 121 3.86 -5.29 1.42
N PRO A 122 4.93 -6.07 1.26
CA PRO A 122 6.29 -5.63 1.59
C PRO A 122 6.83 -4.56 0.63
N ILE A 123 6.41 -4.58 -0.64
CA ILE A 123 6.75 -3.58 -1.66
C ILE A 123 5.59 -3.45 -2.66
N ASP A 124 4.52 -2.78 -2.25
CA ASP A 124 3.48 -2.39 -3.21
C ASP A 124 4.08 -1.44 -4.25
N GLY A 125 3.90 -1.77 -5.51
CA GLY A 125 4.50 -1.03 -6.61
C GLY A 125 5.91 -1.49 -6.98
N THR A 126 6.15 -2.79 -7.05
CA THR A 126 7.40 -3.46 -7.44
C THR A 126 8.06 -2.85 -8.69
N LYS A 127 7.28 -2.53 -9.73
CA LYS A 127 7.80 -1.86 -10.93
C LYS A 127 8.27 -0.44 -10.65
N GLY A 128 7.59 0.29 -9.77
CA GLY A 128 8.01 1.60 -9.30
C GLY A 128 9.34 1.52 -8.56
N TYR A 129 9.46 0.55 -7.64
CA TYR A 129 10.70 0.29 -6.92
C TYR A 129 11.90 0.07 -7.86
N LEU A 130 11.74 -0.81 -8.87
CA LEU A 130 12.78 -1.13 -9.86
C LEU A 130 13.19 0.09 -10.73
N ARG A 131 12.25 0.97 -11.03
CA ARG A 131 12.50 2.19 -11.80
C ARG A 131 13.10 3.34 -10.98
N GLY A 132 13.28 3.17 -9.68
CA GLY A 132 13.65 4.28 -8.79
C GLY A 132 12.48 5.25 -8.51
N GLY A 133 11.25 4.86 -8.87
CA GLY A 133 10.01 5.60 -8.63
C GLY A 133 9.34 5.26 -7.29
N GLN A 134 8.05 5.60 -7.17
CA GLN A 134 7.26 5.36 -5.96
C GLN A 134 7.00 3.89 -5.70
N TYR A 135 7.08 3.50 -4.44
CA TYR A 135 6.58 2.25 -3.89
C TYR A 135 6.12 2.47 -2.45
N ALA A 136 5.46 1.50 -1.86
CA ALA A 136 5.06 1.58 -0.46
C ALA A 136 5.25 0.24 0.26
N VAL A 137 5.63 0.31 1.55
CA VAL A 137 5.50 -0.79 2.49
C VAL A 137 4.15 -0.64 3.18
N ALA A 138 3.23 -1.56 2.96
CA ALA A 138 1.84 -1.42 3.36
C ALA A 138 1.42 -2.46 4.40
N LEU A 139 1.13 -2.01 5.63
CA LEU A 139 0.69 -2.86 6.73
C LEU A 139 -0.68 -2.41 7.23
N ALA A 140 -1.62 -3.36 7.39
CA ALA A 140 -2.93 -3.07 7.96
C ALA A 140 -3.41 -4.15 8.92
N LEU A 141 -4.14 -3.74 9.94
CA LEU A 141 -4.94 -4.62 10.79
C LEU A 141 -6.36 -4.67 10.26
N ILE A 142 -6.85 -5.86 9.99
CA ILE A 142 -8.25 -6.10 9.62
C ILE A 142 -8.99 -6.59 10.85
N GLU A 143 -10.15 -6.00 11.13
CA GLU A 143 -11.09 -6.43 12.14
C GLU A 143 -12.48 -6.52 11.53
N MET A 144 -13.15 -7.66 11.70
CA MET A 144 -14.52 -7.90 11.23
C MET A 144 -14.71 -7.54 9.74
N GLY A 145 -13.69 -7.81 8.91
CA GLY A 145 -13.73 -7.57 7.46
C GLY A 145 -13.50 -6.12 7.03
N SER A 146 -13.05 -5.26 7.94
CA SER A 146 -12.70 -3.85 7.66
C SER A 146 -11.32 -3.50 8.19
N PRO A 147 -10.55 -2.62 7.51
CA PRO A 147 -9.27 -2.14 8.02
C PRO A 147 -9.45 -1.23 9.24
N ALA A 148 -8.99 -1.69 10.40
CA ALA A 148 -9.05 -0.95 11.67
C ALA A 148 -7.83 -0.02 11.86
N LEU A 149 -6.67 -0.37 11.28
CA LEU A 149 -5.45 0.42 11.30
C LEU A 149 -4.68 0.22 9.99
N GLY A 150 -4.11 1.30 9.45
CA GLY A 150 -3.18 1.26 8.32
C GLY A 150 -1.90 2.04 8.63
N VAL A 151 -0.78 1.50 8.16
CA VAL A 151 0.54 2.13 8.19
C VAL A 151 1.16 1.97 6.79
N LEU A 152 1.52 3.08 6.16
CA LEU A 152 2.11 3.14 4.82
C LEU A 152 3.48 3.79 4.89
N GLY A 153 4.54 3.02 4.71
CA GLY A 153 5.88 3.53 4.47
C GLY A 153 6.04 3.95 3.01
N CYS A 154 6.31 5.21 2.75
CA CYS A 154 6.50 5.76 1.41
C CYS A 154 7.88 6.41 1.31
N PRO A 155 8.98 5.63 1.14
CA PRO A 155 10.35 6.12 1.28
C PRO A 155 10.75 7.17 0.24
N ARG A 156 10.11 7.16 -0.93
CA ARG A 156 10.40 8.08 -2.04
C ARG A 156 9.31 9.13 -2.25
N TYR A 157 8.35 9.20 -1.32
CA TYR A 157 7.29 10.18 -1.42
C TYR A 157 7.79 11.56 -0.96
N GLU A 158 7.70 12.54 -1.84
CA GLU A 158 8.00 13.93 -1.53
C GLU A 158 6.74 14.60 -0.97
N LEU A 159 6.72 14.81 0.35
CA LEU A 159 5.59 15.43 1.03
C LEU A 159 5.54 16.94 0.78
N GLU A 160 6.71 17.56 0.83
CA GLU A 160 6.98 18.98 0.55
C GLU A 160 8.33 19.06 -0.16
N LYS A 161 8.58 20.13 -0.91
CA LYS A 161 9.81 20.29 -1.66
C LYS A 161 11.04 20.11 -0.75
N GLY A 162 11.82 19.07 -1.04
CA GLY A 162 13.04 18.72 -0.31
C GLY A 162 12.85 17.74 0.85
N PHE A 163 11.60 17.32 1.15
CA PHE A 163 11.30 16.31 2.17
C PHE A 163 10.84 15.00 1.53
N THR A 164 11.75 14.05 1.45
CA THR A 164 11.47 12.73 0.88
C THR A 164 11.52 11.67 1.98
N GLY A 165 10.62 10.69 1.89
CA GLY A 165 10.56 9.58 2.83
C GLY A 165 9.70 9.88 4.05
N VAL A 166 8.50 9.28 4.04
CA VAL A 166 7.48 9.48 5.08
C VAL A 166 6.76 8.18 5.40
N VAL A 167 6.14 8.13 6.57
CA VAL A 167 5.19 7.09 6.95
C VAL A 167 3.85 7.72 7.25
N PHE A 168 2.80 7.26 6.60
CA PHE A 168 1.42 7.63 6.89
C PHE A 168 0.79 6.59 7.80
N SER A 169 -0.08 7.03 8.70
CA SER A 169 -0.86 6.13 9.54
C SER A 169 -2.26 6.70 9.81
N GLY A 170 -3.22 5.81 10.03
CA GLY A 170 -4.59 6.17 10.38
C GLY A 170 -5.46 4.94 10.57
N GLY A 171 -6.58 5.09 11.25
CA GLY A 171 -7.50 3.97 11.49
C GLY A 171 -8.72 4.38 12.29
N GLU A 172 -9.52 3.40 12.69
CA GLU A 172 -10.71 3.63 13.49
C GLU A 172 -10.35 4.23 14.86
N GLY A 173 -10.83 5.44 15.13
CA GLY A 173 -10.49 6.19 16.35
C GLY A 173 -9.03 6.67 16.41
N ILE A 174 -8.23 6.47 15.37
CA ILE A 174 -6.84 6.90 15.26
C ILE A 174 -6.76 7.95 14.15
N PRO A 175 -6.43 9.22 14.47
CA PRO A 175 -6.34 10.27 13.46
C PRO A 175 -5.34 9.95 12.36
N ALA A 176 -5.64 10.34 11.13
CA ALA A 176 -4.67 10.27 10.05
C ALA A 176 -3.49 11.20 10.31
N GLN A 177 -2.28 10.66 10.15
CA GLN A 177 -1.03 11.34 10.48
C GLN A 177 0.06 11.00 9.47
N VAL A 178 1.00 11.93 9.31
CA VAL A 178 2.24 11.71 8.57
C VAL A 178 3.44 11.92 9.50
N TRP A 179 4.39 11.01 9.39
CA TRP A 179 5.64 10.95 10.15
C TRP A 179 6.82 11.15 9.20
N THR A 180 7.80 11.96 9.62
CA THR A 180 9.03 12.19 8.87
C THR A 180 10.23 11.77 9.72
N SER A 181 11.37 11.53 9.09
CA SER A 181 12.63 11.18 9.81
C SER A 181 13.12 12.29 10.73
N GLU A 182 12.72 13.53 10.48
CA GLU A 182 13.23 14.70 11.21
C GLU A 182 12.38 15.08 12.42
N SER A 183 11.20 14.48 12.58
CA SER A 183 10.28 14.84 13.66
C SER A 183 9.80 13.63 14.44
N THR A 184 9.97 13.68 15.76
CA THR A 184 9.37 12.71 16.69
C THR A 184 7.86 12.93 16.88
N THR A 185 7.33 14.06 16.39
CA THR A 185 5.91 14.42 16.51
C THR A 185 5.24 14.30 15.14
N PRO A 186 4.16 13.51 15.02
CA PRO A 186 3.43 13.39 13.76
C PRO A 186 2.69 14.67 13.43
N ARG A 187 2.52 14.92 12.14
CA ARG A 187 1.63 15.96 11.63
C ARG A 187 0.28 15.32 11.27
N LYS A 188 -0.81 15.86 11.83
CA LYS A 188 -2.16 15.45 11.40
C LYS A 188 -2.38 15.83 9.94
N ILE A 189 -3.02 14.95 9.21
CA ILE A 189 -3.42 15.18 7.82
C ILE A 189 -4.93 15.03 7.68
N GLN A 190 -5.47 15.70 6.67
CA GLN A 190 -6.88 15.62 6.29
C GLN A 190 -6.98 15.64 4.77
N SER A 191 -7.92 14.88 4.23
CA SER A 191 -8.32 15.02 2.84
C SER A 191 -8.93 16.41 2.64
N CYS A 192 -8.63 17.03 1.49
CA CYS A 192 -9.09 18.40 1.23
C CYS A 192 -10.60 18.43 0.92
N ALA A 193 -11.44 18.68 1.93
CA ALA A 193 -12.89 18.67 1.78
C ALA A 193 -13.43 19.94 1.07
N GLU A 194 -12.71 21.07 1.16
CA GLU A 194 -13.13 22.38 0.62
C GLU A 194 -12.42 22.73 -0.70
N MET A 195 -11.99 21.74 -1.45
CA MET A 195 -11.33 21.97 -2.72
C MET A 195 -12.33 22.45 -3.78
N GLU A 196 -12.03 23.58 -4.42
CA GLU A 196 -12.73 23.96 -5.66
C GLU A 196 -12.57 22.84 -6.69
N VAL A 197 -13.68 22.42 -7.32
CA VAL A 197 -13.70 21.31 -8.29
C VAL A 197 -12.66 21.51 -9.39
N SER A 198 -12.53 22.72 -9.93
CA SER A 198 -11.56 23.08 -10.96
C SER A 198 -10.09 22.90 -10.55
N ARG A 199 -9.80 22.82 -9.25
CA ARG A 199 -8.46 22.60 -8.67
C ARG A 199 -8.25 21.17 -8.19
N ALA A 200 -9.31 20.35 -8.20
CA ALA A 200 -9.21 18.94 -7.84
C ALA A 200 -8.35 18.20 -8.87
N ARG A 201 -7.45 17.32 -8.39
CA ARG A 201 -6.57 16.51 -9.23
C ARG A 201 -6.93 15.04 -9.09
N LEU A 202 -6.87 14.32 -10.22
CA LEU A 202 -6.89 12.86 -10.23
C LEU A 202 -5.49 12.33 -9.94
N CYS A 203 -5.41 11.28 -9.12
CA CYS A 203 -4.25 10.42 -9.01
C CYS A 203 -4.53 9.08 -9.71
N GLU A 204 -3.62 8.60 -10.52
CA GLU A 204 -3.75 7.31 -11.19
C GLU A 204 -2.43 6.54 -11.28
N SER A 205 -2.49 5.25 -11.65
CA SER A 205 -1.29 4.44 -11.82
C SER A 205 -0.46 4.89 -13.02
N VAL A 206 0.86 4.81 -12.91
CA VAL A 206 1.78 4.93 -14.07
C VAL A 206 1.50 3.80 -15.08
N GLU A 207 1.22 2.60 -14.57
CA GLU A 207 1.01 1.41 -15.39
C GLU A 207 -0.40 1.37 -16.00
N SER A 208 -0.50 1.41 -17.33
CA SER A 208 -1.77 1.26 -18.07
C SER A 208 -2.44 -0.11 -17.87
N ALA A 209 -1.67 -1.11 -17.41
CA ALA A 209 -2.22 -2.43 -17.05
C ALA A 209 -3.06 -2.41 -15.77
N HIS A 210 -2.97 -1.35 -14.96
CA HIS A 210 -3.66 -1.23 -13.67
C HIS A 210 -4.86 -0.28 -13.72
N THR A 211 -5.03 0.52 -14.79
CA THR A 211 -6.17 1.42 -14.90
C THR A 211 -6.51 1.73 -16.38
N ALA A 212 -7.80 1.89 -16.67
CA ALA A 212 -8.28 2.29 -17.98
C ALA A 212 -8.19 3.82 -18.12
N HIS A 213 -7.04 4.33 -18.56
CA HIS A 213 -6.76 5.77 -18.70
C HIS A 213 -7.79 6.53 -19.53
N ASP A 214 -8.32 5.90 -20.61
CA ASP A 214 -9.36 6.52 -21.45
C ASP A 214 -10.66 6.78 -20.66
N LEU A 215 -11.00 5.88 -19.73
CA LEU A 215 -12.18 6.06 -18.88
C LEU A 215 -11.90 7.11 -17.80
N SER A 216 -10.70 7.12 -17.23
CA SER A 216 -10.26 8.18 -16.31
C SER A 216 -10.38 9.57 -16.96
N ALA A 217 -9.92 9.74 -18.19
CA ALA A 217 -10.02 10.99 -18.93
C ALA A 217 -11.48 11.45 -19.14
N LYS A 218 -12.39 10.52 -19.41
CA LYS A 218 -13.82 10.83 -19.51
C LYS A 218 -14.43 11.28 -18.19
N VAL A 219 -14.02 10.65 -17.08
CA VAL A 219 -14.44 11.04 -15.73
C VAL A 219 -13.94 12.44 -15.37
N ILE A 220 -12.66 12.76 -15.63
CA ILE A 220 -12.08 14.08 -15.46
C ILE A 220 -12.90 15.14 -16.18
N LYS A 221 -13.19 14.90 -17.46
CA LYS A 221 -13.99 15.81 -18.28
C LYS A 221 -15.41 15.98 -17.76
N SER A 222 -16.06 14.90 -17.32
CA SER A 222 -17.42 14.95 -16.77
C SER A 222 -17.53 15.66 -15.45
N LEU A 223 -16.43 15.68 -14.65
CA LEU A 223 -16.36 16.35 -13.37
C LEU A 223 -15.84 17.78 -13.46
N GLU A 224 -15.38 18.19 -14.64
CA GLU A 224 -14.75 19.51 -14.86
C GLU A 224 -13.57 19.78 -13.90
N ILE A 225 -12.86 18.71 -13.47
CA ILE A 225 -11.66 18.81 -12.62
C ILE A 225 -10.42 19.08 -13.47
N SER A 226 -9.32 19.44 -12.80
CA SER A 226 -8.03 19.70 -13.45
C SER A 226 -7.55 18.49 -14.25
N ASP A 227 -7.01 18.70 -15.44
CA ASP A 227 -6.34 17.73 -16.27
C ASP A 227 -4.87 17.48 -15.86
N ASP A 228 -4.39 18.15 -14.83
CA ASP A 228 -3.10 17.92 -14.19
C ASP A 228 -3.16 16.61 -13.35
N ILE A 229 -2.90 15.47 -14.02
CA ILE A 229 -3.00 14.15 -13.43
C ILE A 229 -1.71 13.80 -12.69
N LEU A 230 -1.84 13.43 -11.43
CA LEU A 230 -0.75 12.89 -10.62
C LEU A 230 -0.57 11.40 -10.90
N ARG A 231 0.52 11.01 -11.55
CA ARG A 231 0.83 9.60 -11.82
C ARG A 231 1.90 9.07 -10.90
N MET A 232 1.57 7.99 -10.20
CA MET A 232 2.49 7.30 -9.32
C MET A 232 2.13 5.83 -9.16
N ASP A 233 3.09 5.05 -8.70
CA ASP A 233 2.89 3.65 -8.36
C ASP A 233 2.43 3.52 -6.90
N SER A 234 1.97 2.34 -6.51
CA SER A 234 1.66 1.91 -5.15
C SER A 234 0.48 2.59 -4.43
N GLN A 235 0.30 2.21 -3.19
CA GLN A 235 -0.62 2.83 -2.24
C GLN A 235 -0.21 4.27 -1.84
N ALA A 236 0.93 4.78 -2.31
CA ALA A 236 1.23 6.22 -2.23
C ALA A 236 0.13 7.10 -2.86
N LYS A 237 -0.67 6.54 -3.80
CA LYS A 237 -1.87 7.18 -4.35
C LYS A 237 -2.95 7.44 -3.30
N TYR A 238 -3.16 6.49 -2.39
CA TYR A 238 -4.06 6.68 -1.24
C TYR A 238 -3.54 7.78 -0.32
N ALA A 239 -2.24 7.75 -0.01
CA ALA A 239 -1.60 8.79 0.79
C ALA A 239 -1.78 10.18 0.16
N SER A 240 -1.64 10.31 -1.18
CA SER A 240 -1.84 11.57 -1.90
C SER A 240 -3.26 12.13 -1.72
N VAL A 241 -4.28 11.26 -1.71
CA VAL A 241 -5.66 11.68 -1.43
C VAL A 241 -5.84 12.01 0.04
N ALA A 242 -5.27 11.21 0.95
CA ALA A 242 -5.43 11.39 2.39
C ALA A 242 -4.87 12.72 2.91
N HIS A 243 -3.78 13.22 2.31
CA HIS A 243 -3.20 14.52 2.73
C HIS A 243 -3.54 15.69 1.79
N GLY A 244 -4.41 15.46 0.79
CA GLY A 244 -4.96 16.52 -0.06
C GLY A 244 -4.11 16.92 -1.27
N ALA A 245 -3.07 16.18 -1.66
CA ALA A 245 -2.32 16.40 -2.90
C ALA A 245 -3.13 16.00 -4.15
N ALA A 246 -4.04 15.03 -3.98
CA ALA A 246 -5.05 14.65 -4.95
C ALA A 246 -6.45 14.63 -4.30
N ALA A 247 -7.49 14.73 -5.09
CA ALA A 247 -8.87 14.66 -4.62
C ALA A 247 -9.54 13.32 -4.97
N LEU A 248 -8.98 12.60 -5.92
CA LEU A 248 -9.56 11.39 -6.48
C LEU A 248 -8.46 10.42 -6.90
N TYR A 249 -8.64 9.14 -6.59
CA TYR A 249 -7.87 8.02 -7.12
C TYR A 249 -8.81 7.00 -7.73
N LEU A 250 -8.53 6.57 -8.96
CA LEU A 250 -9.31 5.56 -9.68
C LEU A 250 -8.42 4.35 -10.00
N ARG A 251 -8.86 3.16 -9.58
CA ARG A 251 -8.33 1.87 -10.01
C ARG A 251 -9.38 1.14 -10.82
N LEU A 252 -9.28 1.26 -12.13
CA LEU A 252 -10.27 0.76 -13.08
C LEU A 252 -9.76 -0.57 -13.66
N PRO A 253 -10.44 -1.70 -13.44
CA PRO A 253 -9.97 -3.00 -13.90
C PRO A 253 -9.90 -3.05 -15.42
N VAL A 254 -8.76 -3.51 -15.95
CA VAL A 254 -8.53 -3.69 -17.40
C VAL A 254 -8.65 -5.14 -17.83
N LYS A 255 -8.64 -6.10 -16.88
CA LYS A 255 -8.77 -7.53 -17.15
C LYS A 255 -10.08 -8.06 -16.59
N LYS A 256 -10.87 -8.76 -17.46
CA LYS A 256 -12.09 -9.46 -17.02
C LYS A 256 -11.73 -10.51 -15.96
N GLY A 257 -12.51 -10.56 -14.88
CA GLY A 257 -12.34 -11.53 -13.81
C GLY A 257 -11.19 -11.23 -12.83
N TYR A 258 -10.40 -10.19 -13.03
CA TYR A 258 -9.38 -9.79 -12.05
C TYR A 258 -10.02 -9.41 -10.71
N ARG A 259 -9.39 -9.81 -9.62
CA ARG A 259 -9.77 -9.47 -8.26
C ARG A 259 -8.59 -8.83 -7.57
N GLU A 260 -8.85 -7.68 -6.99
CA GLU A 260 -7.85 -6.96 -6.21
C GLU A 260 -7.41 -7.79 -4.99
N LYS A 261 -6.14 -7.69 -4.65
CA LYS A 261 -5.60 -8.29 -3.43
C LYS A 261 -5.89 -7.40 -2.24
N ILE A 262 -6.13 -8.00 -1.07
CA ILE A 262 -6.46 -7.21 0.13
C ILE A 262 -5.29 -6.33 0.57
N TRP A 263 -4.06 -6.79 0.42
CA TRP A 263 -2.85 -6.05 0.80
C TRP A 263 -2.56 -4.85 -0.08
N ASP A 264 -3.04 -4.81 -1.34
CA ASP A 264 -2.93 -3.65 -2.25
C ASP A 264 -3.79 -2.45 -1.81
N HIS A 265 -4.71 -2.62 -0.83
CA HIS A 265 -5.73 -1.61 -0.54
C HIS A 265 -5.95 -1.31 0.93
N ALA A 266 -5.75 -2.28 1.82
CA ALA A 266 -6.19 -2.18 3.21
C ALA A 266 -5.57 -1.00 3.97
N ALA A 267 -4.25 -0.83 3.88
CA ALA A 267 -3.55 0.24 4.59
C ALA A 267 -3.95 1.63 4.08
N GLY A 268 -4.01 1.78 2.76
CA GLY A 268 -4.42 3.03 2.12
C GLY A 268 -5.85 3.42 2.44
N LEU A 269 -6.78 2.45 2.46
CA LEU A 269 -8.17 2.68 2.85
C LEU A 269 -8.27 3.22 4.27
N ALA A 270 -7.62 2.57 5.25
CA ALA A 270 -7.64 3.00 6.65
C ALA A 270 -7.13 4.44 6.82
N VAL A 271 -6.05 4.79 6.12
CA VAL A 271 -5.46 6.15 6.17
C VAL A 271 -6.40 7.18 5.55
N ILE A 272 -7.01 6.90 4.39
CA ILE A 272 -7.96 7.83 3.75
C ILE A 272 -9.18 8.06 4.62
N GLU A 273 -9.81 7.01 5.15
CA GLU A 273 -11.03 7.16 5.95
C GLU A 273 -10.74 7.90 7.26
N ALA A 274 -9.60 7.63 7.90
CA ALA A 274 -9.13 8.40 9.05
C ALA A 274 -8.86 9.88 8.74
N ALA A 275 -8.54 10.20 7.47
CA ALA A 275 -8.36 11.58 6.99
C ALA A 275 -9.68 12.28 6.59
N GLY A 276 -10.83 11.60 6.71
CA GLY A 276 -12.13 12.13 6.32
C GLY A 276 -12.50 11.93 4.85
N GLY A 277 -11.70 11.18 4.10
CA GLY A 277 -12.02 10.75 2.75
C GLY A 277 -12.93 9.53 2.72
N ARG A 278 -13.16 8.98 1.53
CA ARG A 278 -14.02 7.80 1.32
C ARG A 278 -13.43 6.87 0.26
N VAL A 279 -13.56 5.56 0.52
CA VAL A 279 -13.15 4.49 -0.40
C VAL A 279 -14.30 3.52 -0.62
N THR A 280 -14.61 3.22 -1.90
CA THR A 280 -15.58 2.18 -2.29
C THR A 280 -15.10 1.43 -3.53
N ASP A 281 -15.83 0.40 -3.91
CA ASP A 281 -15.71 -0.17 -5.25
C ASP A 281 -16.45 0.72 -6.29
N LEU A 282 -16.37 0.34 -7.55
CA LEU A 282 -16.98 1.08 -8.66
C LEU A 282 -18.52 1.02 -8.68
N ASN A 283 -19.14 0.24 -7.79
CA ASN A 283 -20.59 0.19 -7.55
C ASN A 283 -20.99 0.99 -6.29
N GLY A 284 -20.05 1.66 -5.65
CA GLY A 284 -20.28 2.41 -4.42
C GLY A 284 -20.41 1.55 -3.16
N LYS A 285 -20.05 0.24 -3.22
CA LYS A 285 -20.03 -0.66 -2.08
C LYS A 285 -18.72 -0.50 -1.32
N ASN A 286 -18.77 -0.60 -0.01
CA ASN A 286 -17.57 -0.70 0.81
C ASN A 286 -16.73 -1.92 0.37
N LEU A 287 -15.41 -1.83 0.50
CA LEU A 287 -14.53 -2.96 0.25
C LEU A 287 -14.68 -3.97 1.38
N ASP A 288 -14.87 -5.24 1.01
CA ASP A 288 -15.07 -6.35 1.95
C ASP A 288 -13.81 -7.20 2.05
N PHE A 289 -13.09 -7.06 3.15
CA PHE A 289 -11.85 -7.78 3.44
C PHE A 289 -12.08 -9.13 4.11
N SER A 290 -13.33 -9.54 4.32
CA SER A 290 -13.68 -10.83 4.94
C SER A 290 -13.63 -12.02 3.97
N GLN A 291 -13.38 -11.79 2.69
CA GLN A 291 -13.50 -12.80 1.63
C GLN A 291 -12.18 -13.57 1.33
N GLY A 292 -11.25 -13.57 2.27
CA GLY A 292 -9.91 -14.17 2.11
C GLY A 292 -8.90 -13.19 1.49
N LYS A 293 -7.95 -13.69 0.72
CA LYS A 293 -6.83 -12.91 0.17
C LYS A 293 -7.21 -11.93 -0.95
N THR A 294 -8.47 -11.92 -1.38
CA THR A 294 -8.93 -11.06 -2.49
C THR A 294 -10.28 -10.41 -2.19
N LEU A 295 -10.50 -9.23 -2.73
CA LEU A 295 -11.77 -8.50 -2.68
C LEU A 295 -12.79 -9.12 -3.67
N ARG A 296 -13.23 -10.36 -3.39
CA ARG A 296 -14.09 -11.15 -4.32
C ARG A 296 -15.41 -10.47 -4.65
N GLY A 297 -16.00 -9.78 -3.67
CA GLY A 297 -17.29 -9.09 -3.79
C GLY A 297 -17.22 -7.72 -4.44
N ASN A 298 -16.01 -7.19 -4.66
CA ASN A 298 -15.77 -5.85 -5.15
C ASN A 298 -15.19 -5.81 -6.55
N ARG A 299 -15.32 -4.67 -7.21
CA ARG A 299 -14.80 -4.41 -8.56
C ARG A 299 -14.13 -3.06 -8.60
N GLY A 300 -12.81 -3.07 -8.87
CA GLY A 300 -12.00 -1.86 -8.90
C GLY A 300 -12.11 -1.04 -7.61
N VAL A 301 -11.52 0.13 -7.61
CA VAL A 301 -11.56 1.01 -6.44
C VAL A 301 -11.70 2.46 -6.88
N ILE A 302 -12.51 3.19 -6.12
CA ILE A 302 -12.59 4.63 -6.14
C ILE A 302 -12.29 5.16 -4.73
N ALA A 303 -11.27 6.01 -4.62
CA ALA A 303 -10.92 6.69 -3.37
C ALA A 303 -10.96 8.20 -3.61
N SER A 304 -11.50 8.95 -2.68
CA SER A 304 -11.70 10.38 -2.84
C SER A 304 -11.57 11.15 -1.52
N ASN A 305 -11.54 12.47 -1.63
CA ASN A 305 -11.60 13.39 -0.50
C ASN A 305 -12.97 13.39 0.23
N GLY A 306 -13.89 12.49 -0.11
CA GLY A 306 -15.24 12.41 0.42
C GLY A 306 -16.22 13.30 -0.36
N THR A 307 -15.93 14.57 -0.54
CA THR A 307 -16.82 15.54 -1.23
C THR A 307 -17.10 15.14 -2.68
N LEU A 308 -16.09 14.71 -3.42
CA LEU A 308 -16.22 14.34 -4.82
C LEU A 308 -16.69 12.89 -5.05
N HIS A 309 -16.84 12.08 -3.98
CA HIS A 309 -17.05 10.64 -4.14
C HIS A 309 -18.30 10.29 -4.95
N HIS A 310 -19.44 10.88 -4.58
CA HIS A 310 -20.72 10.61 -5.26
C HIS A 310 -20.71 11.11 -6.71
N ALA A 311 -20.17 12.29 -6.96
CA ALA A 311 -20.06 12.84 -8.31
C ALA A 311 -19.15 11.99 -9.20
N ALA A 312 -18.03 11.49 -8.65
CA ALA A 312 -17.11 10.62 -9.35
C ALA A 312 -17.73 9.27 -9.70
N LEU A 313 -18.49 8.65 -8.79
CA LEU A 313 -19.26 7.45 -9.06
C LEU A 313 -20.29 7.68 -10.18
N ALA A 314 -21.04 8.76 -10.11
CA ALA A 314 -22.05 9.11 -11.13
C ALA A 314 -21.39 9.33 -12.50
N ALA A 315 -20.27 10.06 -12.57
CA ALA A 315 -19.52 10.28 -13.80
C ALA A 315 -18.98 8.97 -14.37
N LEU A 316 -18.49 8.08 -13.52
CA LEU A 316 -17.99 6.76 -13.91
C LEU A 316 -19.10 5.91 -14.53
N LEU A 317 -20.23 5.81 -13.87
CA LEU A 317 -21.40 5.06 -14.35
C LEU A 317 -21.96 5.61 -15.66
N ALA A 318 -22.00 6.93 -15.81
CA ALA A 318 -22.46 7.59 -17.06
C ALA A 318 -21.53 7.31 -18.25
N ASN A 319 -20.22 7.15 -18.00
CA ASN A 319 -19.23 6.90 -19.05
C ASN A 319 -18.94 5.40 -19.30
N THR A 320 -19.59 4.50 -18.55
CA THR A 320 -19.40 3.05 -18.69
C THR A 320 -20.69 2.43 -19.24
N PRO A 321 -20.68 1.79 -20.45
CA PRO A 321 -21.83 1.11 -21.00
C PRO A 321 -22.38 0.03 -20.07
N GLU A 322 -23.70 -0.15 -19.99
CA GLU A 322 -24.34 -1.15 -19.12
C GLU A 322 -23.82 -2.58 -19.34
N ALA A 323 -23.62 -2.95 -20.60
CA ALA A 323 -23.12 -4.28 -21.00
C ALA A 323 -21.67 -4.56 -20.58
N SER A 324 -20.90 -3.54 -20.18
CA SER A 324 -19.50 -3.64 -19.76
C SER A 324 -19.27 -3.22 -18.31
N ARG A 325 -20.36 -3.01 -17.55
CA ARG A 325 -20.24 -2.61 -16.14
C ARG A 325 -19.68 -3.76 -15.30
N TRP A 326 -18.38 -3.72 -15.16
CA TRP A 326 -17.62 -4.43 -14.11
C TRP A 326 -17.86 -5.96 -14.04
N GLU A 327 -18.07 -6.63 -15.19
CA GLU A 327 -18.12 -8.10 -15.31
C GLU A 327 -16.79 -8.80 -14.95
#